data_b751af4af66f071e07edc8176e18d2f6
#
_entry.id   b751af4af66f071e07edc8176e18d2f6
#
_cell.length_a   1.000
_cell.length_b   1.000
_cell.length_c   1.000
_cell.angle_alpha   90.00
_cell.angle_beta   90.00
_cell.angle_gamma   90.00
#
_symmetry.space_group_name_H-M   'P 1'
#
loop_
_entity.id
_entity.type
_entity.pdbx_description
1 polymer ?
#
loop_
_entity_poly.entity_id
_entity_poly.type
_entity_poly.pdbx_seq_one_letter_code
_entity_poly.pdbx_strand_id
1 'polypeptide(L)'
;MKRLTVFIICILLLASGCAKKEEKASLFAVDPLNGGAKTDEAALPGPKGAAGLETVPAAEPASTADPEAAPSPAVAVTGTAAYVFDGAEGPTLYGAAAYENTGNCPVIITNAALSFNVGGTAYQYSFVPIMNDKTVVLPGETSFVAFWHKDSSLTPGTAAAMTASLDCAKAECRDVTVYAKDIFLADNYPGFTTMTGTLSSDGECDLNLVYIGFYDSSDNLIGVWHFTKNAPMDGSDSKSFSIHMKELPIDGLAEKAASVKVIGIGF
;
A
#
# COMPACT_ATOMS: atom_id res chain seq x y z
N MET A 1 54.22 -26.16 32.09
CA MET A 1 52.79 -25.73 32.24
C MET A 1 52.48 -24.33 31.72
N LYS A 2 53.22 -23.76 30.77
CA LYS A 2 52.95 -22.42 30.20
C LYS A 2 52.50 -22.39 28.74
N ARG A 3 52.35 -23.58 28.07
CA ARG A 3 51.98 -23.67 26.67
C ARG A 3 50.52 -24.11 26.42
N LEU A 4 49.79 -24.48 27.49
CA LEU A 4 48.40 -24.96 27.34
C LEU A 4 47.37 -23.81 27.47
N THR A 5 47.72 -22.70 28.14
CA THR A 5 46.82 -21.59 28.37
C THR A 5 46.66 -20.67 27.15
N VAL A 6 47.63 -20.65 26.23
CA VAL A 6 47.58 -19.84 24.98
C VAL A 6 46.67 -20.46 23.92
N PHE A 7 46.50 -21.80 23.92
CA PHE A 7 45.64 -22.46 22.93
C PHE A 7 44.13 -22.34 23.22
N ILE A 8 43.76 -22.17 24.48
CA ILE A 8 42.33 -22.02 24.88
C ILE A 8 41.83 -20.60 24.57
N ILE A 9 42.66 -19.57 24.61
CA ILE A 9 42.28 -18.21 24.30
C ILE A 9 42.11 -17.98 22.79
N CYS A 10 42.85 -18.70 21.94
CA CYS A 10 42.67 -18.62 20.50
C CYS A 10 41.39 -19.31 19.98
N ILE A 11 40.88 -20.31 20.68
CA ILE A 11 39.64 -21.01 20.29
C ILE A 11 38.40 -20.20 20.64
N LEU A 12 38.47 -19.37 21.69
CA LEU A 12 37.35 -18.48 22.09
C LEU A 12 37.23 -17.20 21.20
N LEU A 13 38.28 -16.83 20.49
CA LEU A 13 38.25 -15.69 19.56
C LEU A 13 37.77 -16.05 18.14
N LEU A 14 37.69 -17.32 17.79
CA LEU A 14 37.17 -17.78 16.50
C LEU A 14 35.66 -18.06 16.48
N ALA A 15 35.00 -18.00 17.66
CA ALA A 15 33.56 -18.13 17.76
C ALA A 15 32.80 -16.78 17.66
N SER A 16 33.51 -15.66 17.54
CA SER A 16 32.93 -14.34 17.22
C SER A 16 32.87 -14.12 15.72
N GLY A 17 32.54 -15.16 14.96
CA GLY A 17 32.23 -15.07 13.55
C GLY A 17 31.03 -14.18 13.36
N CYS A 18 31.24 -13.06 12.67
CA CYS A 18 30.26 -12.13 12.18
C CYS A 18 29.02 -12.87 11.63
N ALA A 19 27.98 -12.96 12.44
CA ALA A 19 26.66 -13.05 11.91
C ALA A 19 26.40 -11.69 11.24
N LYS A 20 26.63 -11.61 9.92
CA LYS A 20 25.99 -10.62 9.09
C LYS A 20 24.50 -10.84 9.30
N LYS A 21 23.91 -9.98 10.13
CA LYS A 21 22.49 -9.83 10.18
C LYS A 21 22.09 -9.33 8.80
N GLU A 22 21.64 -10.21 7.94
CA GLU A 22 20.83 -9.80 6.81
C GLU A 22 19.61 -9.14 7.44
N GLU A 23 19.60 -7.83 7.41
CA GLU A 23 18.44 -7.03 7.71
C GLU A 23 17.46 -7.32 6.58
N LYS A 24 16.65 -8.38 6.75
CA LYS A 24 15.45 -8.56 5.98
C LYS A 24 14.63 -7.33 6.26
N ALA A 25 14.43 -6.50 5.24
CA ALA A 25 13.46 -5.43 5.27
C ALA A 25 12.19 -6.03 5.91
N SER A 26 11.85 -5.53 7.08
CA SER A 26 10.64 -5.96 7.80
C SER A 26 9.46 -5.46 6.96
N LEU A 27 8.95 -6.31 6.09
CA LEU A 27 7.62 -6.13 5.55
C LEU A 27 6.70 -6.12 6.78
N PHE A 28 6.04 -4.99 7.01
CA PHE A 28 5.09 -4.87 8.09
C PHE A 28 4.09 -6.02 8.03
N ALA A 29 4.22 -6.95 8.98
CA ALA A 29 3.14 -7.87 9.28
C ALA A 29 2.01 -6.99 9.82
N VAL A 30 0.92 -6.90 9.08
CA VAL A 30 -0.32 -6.35 9.60
C VAL A 30 -0.75 -7.32 10.70
N ASP A 31 -0.65 -6.89 11.97
CA ASP A 31 -1.20 -7.65 13.07
C ASP A 31 -2.67 -7.95 12.77
N PRO A 32 -3.10 -9.21 12.84
CA PRO A 32 -4.51 -9.53 12.72
C PRO A 32 -5.20 -8.89 13.92
N LEU A 33 -6.01 -7.85 13.67
CA LEU A 33 -6.86 -7.21 14.66
C LEU A 33 -7.90 -8.23 15.16
N ASN A 34 -7.48 -9.04 16.13
CA ASN A 34 -8.36 -9.84 16.95
C ASN A 34 -8.81 -8.97 18.13
N GLY A 35 -9.91 -8.28 17.98
CA GLY A 35 -10.47 -7.37 18.98
C GLY A 35 -11.98 -7.42 18.98
N GLY A 36 -12.55 -8.53 19.45
CA GLY A 36 -13.93 -8.56 19.93
C GLY A 36 -14.04 -7.76 21.24
N ALA A 37 -14.17 -6.45 21.18
CA ALA A 37 -14.58 -5.61 22.30
C ALA A 37 -16.04 -5.21 22.09
N LYS A 38 -16.91 -5.69 22.97
CA LYS A 38 -18.24 -5.10 23.20
C LYS A 38 -17.98 -3.68 23.70
N THR A 39 -18.31 -2.69 22.89
CA THR A 39 -18.30 -1.29 23.31
C THR A 39 -19.70 -0.88 23.68
N ASP A 40 -19.86 -0.47 24.95
CA ASP A 40 -21.00 0.31 25.41
C ASP A 40 -21.09 1.60 24.58
N GLU A 41 -22.27 1.84 24.07
CA GLU A 41 -22.66 2.96 23.23
C GLU A 41 -22.68 4.25 24.05
N ALA A 42 -21.54 4.95 24.12
CA ALA A 42 -21.50 6.32 24.54
C ALA A 42 -21.53 7.20 23.27
N ALA A 43 -22.64 7.88 23.07
CA ALA A 43 -22.83 8.82 21.98
C ALA A 43 -21.77 9.93 22.03
N LEU A 44 -20.80 9.86 21.12
CA LEU A 44 -19.86 10.93 20.86
C LEU A 44 -20.54 12.03 20.03
N PRO A 45 -20.25 13.32 20.30
CA PRO A 45 -20.76 14.40 19.47
C PRO A 45 -20.26 14.20 18.03
N GLY A 46 -21.18 14.22 17.07
CA GLY A 46 -20.89 13.99 15.66
C GLY A 46 -19.78 14.91 15.15
N PRO A 47 -18.86 14.40 14.32
CA PRO A 47 -17.77 15.18 13.77
C PRO A 47 -18.34 16.28 12.86
N LYS A 48 -18.00 17.52 13.15
CA LYS A 48 -18.19 18.63 12.22
C LYS A 48 -17.16 18.46 11.09
N GLY A 49 -17.65 18.14 9.89
CA GLY A 49 -16.85 18.17 8.67
C GLY A 49 -16.54 16.82 8.02
N ALA A 50 -17.49 15.86 8.01
CA ALA A 50 -17.38 14.73 7.10
C ALA A 50 -17.71 15.19 5.68
N ALA A 51 -16.71 15.49 4.89
CA ALA A 51 -16.89 15.61 3.44
C ALA A 51 -17.03 14.19 2.86
N GLY A 52 -18.17 13.90 2.25
CA GLY A 52 -18.32 12.71 1.40
C GLY A 52 -17.40 12.87 0.21
N LEU A 53 -16.46 11.92 0.03
CA LEU A 53 -15.58 11.90 -1.12
C LEU A 53 -16.30 11.23 -2.29
N GLU A 54 -16.23 11.85 -3.45
CA GLU A 54 -16.70 11.24 -4.68
C GLU A 54 -15.78 10.04 -5.00
N THR A 55 -16.34 8.84 -4.95
CA THR A 55 -15.65 7.61 -5.37
C THR A 55 -15.72 7.59 -6.89
N VAL A 56 -14.60 7.80 -7.57
CA VAL A 56 -14.50 7.50 -8.99
C VAL A 56 -14.24 6.00 -9.08
N PRO A 57 -15.22 5.18 -9.53
CA PRO A 57 -14.95 3.78 -9.80
C PRO A 57 -13.85 3.73 -10.85
N ALA A 58 -12.93 2.77 -10.71
CA ALA A 58 -12.02 2.40 -11.79
C ALA A 58 -12.90 2.25 -13.05
N ALA A 59 -12.52 2.90 -14.15
CA ALA A 59 -13.30 2.88 -15.37
C ALA A 59 -13.72 1.45 -15.68
N GLU A 60 -15.00 1.23 -16.03
CA GLU A 60 -15.44 -0.07 -16.52
C GLU A 60 -14.49 -0.46 -17.65
N PRO A 61 -13.92 -1.68 -17.62
CA PRO A 61 -12.95 -2.09 -18.63
C PRO A 61 -13.63 -1.99 -20.00
N ALA A 62 -13.12 -1.11 -20.83
CA ALA A 62 -13.58 -0.97 -22.21
C ALA A 62 -13.23 -2.27 -22.96
N SER A 63 -14.16 -3.20 -22.98
CA SER A 63 -14.06 -4.48 -23.69
C SER A 63 -14.13 -4.23 -25.21
N THR A 64 -13.03 -3.74 -25.77
CA THR A 64 -12.78 -3.72 -27.21
C THR A 64 -11.41 -4.29 -27.55
N ALA A 65 -10.96 -5.32 -26.81
CA ALA A 65 -9.79 -6.07 -27.20
C ALA A 65 -10.10 -6.84 -28.49
N ASP A 66 -9.31 -6.61 -29.52
CA ASP A 66 -9.31 -7.44 -30.72
C ASP A 66 -8.97 -8.89 -30.30
N PRO A 67 -9.87 -9.86 -30.48
CA PRO A 67 -9.70 -11.22 -29.97
C PRO A 67 -8.49 -11.97 -30.60
N GLU A 68 -7.83 -11.40 -31.59
CA GLU A 68 -6.72 -12.02 -32.33
C GLU A 68 -5.34 -11.42 -31.95
N ALA A 69 -5.28 -10.37 -31.13
CA ALA A 69 -4.01 -9.77 -30.74
C ALA A 69 -3.28 -10.63 -29.69
N ALA A 70 -1.98 -10.90 -29.92
CA ALA A 70 -1.16 -11.60 -28.93
C ALA A 70 -1.15 -10.84 -27.58
N PRO A 71 -1.18 -11.55 -26.42
CA PRO A 71 -1.11 -10.91 -25.12
C PRO A 71 0.13 -10.01 -24.98
N SER A 72 -0.10 -8.74 -24.66
CA SER A 72 0.94 -7.71 -24.51
C SER A 72 0.78 -7.08 -23.14
N PRO A 73 1.46 -7.60 -22.09
CA PRO A 73 1.45 -7.00 -20.76
C PRO A 73 2.18 -5.65 -20.82
N ALA A 74 1.55 -4.60 -20.34
CA ALA A 74 2.15 -3.28 -20.24
C ALA A 74 1.49 -2.46 -19.12
N VAL A 75 2.30 -1.65 -18.43
CA VAL A 75 1.82 -0.71 -17.43
C VAL A 75 2.45 0.66 -17.62
N ALA A 76 1.72 1.70 -17.28
CA ALA A 76 2.22 3.07 -17.25
C ALA A 76 2.02 3.67 -15.85
N VAL A 77 3.06 4.27 -15.28
CA VAL A 77 2.96 5.05 -14.05
C VAL A 77 2.23 6.34 -14.34
N THR A 78 1.13 6.59 -13.62
CA THR A 78 0.25 7.75 -13.83
C THR A 78 0.39 8.81 -12.75
N GLY A 79 0.98 8.50 -11.60
CA GLY A 79 1.22 9.45 -10.53
C GLY A 79 2.19 8.91 -9.49
N THR A 80 2.89 9.80 -8.80
CA THR A 80 3.80 9.45 -7.70
C THR A 80 3.67 10.45 -6.56
N ALA A 81 3.89 9.97 -5.32
CA ALA A 81 3.99 10.80 -4.12
C ALA A 81 5.17 10.33 -3.27
N ALA A 82 5.89 11.27 -2.65
CA ALA A 82 7.01 10.94 -1.78
C ALA A 82 7.11 11.90 -0.60
N TYR A 83 7.42 11.38 0.59
CA TYR A 83 7.54 12.16 1.82
C TYR A 83 8.63 11.59 2.71
N VAL A 84 9.23 12.48 3.53
CA VAL A 84 10.02 12.09 4.70
C VAL A 84 9.30 12.60 5.93
N PHE A 85 8.91 11.71 6.82
CA PHE A 85 8.11 12.04 7.99
C PHE A 85 8.63 11.34 9.24
N ASP A 86 8.16 11.78 10.40
CA ASP A 86 8.47 11.14 11.67
C ASP A 86 7.43 10.05 11.94
N GLY A 87 7.76 8.82 11.57
CA GLY A 87 6.91 7.65 11.79
C GLY A 87 6.97 7.18 13.25
N ALA A 88 6.12 6.24 13.62
CA ALA A 88 6.04 5.71 14.98
C ALA A 88 7.38 5.12 15.50
N GLU A 89 8.24 4.67 14.60
CA GLU A 89 9.53 4.07 14.93
C GLU A 89 10.72 4.90 14.41
N GLY A 90 10.52 6.19 14.14
CA GLY A 90 11.52 7.15 13.70
C GLY A 90 11.39 7.61 12.25
N PRO A 91 12.38 8.39 11.76
CA PRO A 91 12.33 8.97 10.43
C PRO A 91 12.09 7.92 9.34
N THR A 92 11.10 8.17 8.51
CA THR A 92 10.61 7.22 7.51
C THR A 92 10.48 7.90 6.15
N LEU A 93 11.03 7.27 5.11
CA LEU A 93 10.79 7.61 3.72
C LEU A 93 9.57 6.84 3.24
N TYR A 94 8.60 7.56 2.76
CA TYR A 94 7.40 7.02 2.13
C TYR A 94 7.41 7.30 0.64
N GLY A 95 6.98 6.32 -0.16
CA GLY A 95 6.77 6.46 -1.58
C GLY A 95 5.51 5.75 -2.03
N ALA A 96 4.79 6.35 -2.95
CA ALA A 96 3.61 5.75 -3.56
C ALA A 96 3.58 6.01 -5.06
N ALA A 97 3.14 5.03 -5.84
CA ALA A 97 2.88 5.21 -7.25
C ALA A 97 1.52 4.63 -7.64
N ALA A 98 0.80 5.36 -8.47
CA ALA A 98 -0.35 4.87 -9.21
C ALA A 98 0.12 4.42 -10.61
N TYR A 99 -0.44 3.34 -11.10
CA TYR A 99 -0.17 2.84 -12.45
C TYR A 99 -1.43 2.29 -13.09
N GLU A 100 -1.49 2.37 -14.40
CA GLU A 100 -2.56 1.83 -15.23
C GLU A 100 -2.05 0.64 -16.04
N ASN A 101 -2.85 -0.42 -16.16
CA ASN A 101 -2.60 -1.47 -17.13
C ASN A 101 -2.97 -0.97 -18.53
N THR A 102 -1.96 -0.59 -19.30
CA THR A 102 -2.10 -0.12 -20.69
C THR A 102 -1.99 -1.25 -21.71
N GLY A 103 -1.77 -2.48 -21.25
CA GLY A 103 -1.75 -3.68 -22.08
C GLY A 103 -3.15 -4.19 -22.47
N ASN A 104 -3.18 -5.28 -23.22
CA ASN A 104 -4.41 -5.93 -23.66
C ASN A 104 -4.72 -7.22 -22.88
N CYS A 105 -4.02 -7.50 -21.79
CA CYS A 105 -4.23 -8.68 -20.96
C CYS A 105 -4.09 -8.31 -19.47
N PRO A 106 -4.66 -9.12 -18.55
CA PRO A 106 -4.44 -8.96 -17.12
C PRO A 106 -2.97 -9.02 -16.76
N VAL A 107 -2.53 -8.20 -15.81
CA VAL A 107 -1.12 -8.14 -15.39
C VAL A 107 -0.98 -8.19 -13.88
N ILE A 108 0.19 -8.68 -13.44
CA ILE A 108 0.73 -8.51 -12.09
C ILE A 108 2.04 -7.75 -12.16
N ILE A 109 2.37 -6.99 -11.11
CA ILE A 109 3.68 -6.35 -11.00
C ILE A 109 4.67 -7.35 -10.44
N THR A 110 5.73 -7.61 -11.19
CA THR A 110 6.79 -8.55 -10.79
C THR A 110 7.94 -7.88 -10.06
N ASN A 111 8.14 -6.58 -10.29
CA ASN A 111 9.12 -5.77 -9.59
C ASN A 111 8.72 -4.29 -9.62
N ALA A 112 8.98 -3.58 -8.53
CA ALA A 112 8.84 -2.13 -8.45
C ALA A 112 10.21 -1.53 -8.10
N ALA A 113 10.74 -0.69 -8.98
CA ALA A 113 11.97 0.08 -8.76
C ALA A 113 11.60 1.54 -8.51
N LEU A 114 11.95 2.05 -7.33
CA LEU A 114 11.67 3.41 -6.89
C LEU A 114 12.98 4.18 -6.75
N SER A 115 13.05 5.35 -7.37
CA SER A 115 14.18 6.26 -7.25
C SER A 115 13.73 7.55 -6.59
N PHE A 116 14.30 7.86 -5.44
CA PHE A 116 13.98 9.05 -4.66
C PHE A 116 15.09 10.08 -4.75
N ASN A 117 14.71 11.35 -4.71
CA ASN A 117 15.60 12.46 -4.41
C ASN A 117 15.09 13.14 -3.14
N VAL A 118 15.87 13.05 -2.07
CA VAL A 118 15.55 13.60 -0.75
C VAL A 118 16.58 14.67 -0.42
N GLY A 119 16.20 15.94 -0.48
CA GLY A 119 17.11 17.05 -0.18
C GLY A 119 18.38 17.07 -1.05
N GLY A 120 18.32 16.54 -2.27
CA GLY A 120 19.46 16.41 -3.19
C GLY A 120 20.21 15.07 -3.08
N THR A 121 19.87 14.21 -2.13
CA THR A 121 20.47 12.87 -2.00
C THR A 121 19.59 11.84 -2.71
N ALA A 122 20.22 10.99 -3.52
CA ALA A 122 19.54 9.93 -4.26
C ALA A 122 19.47 8.64 -3.44
N TYR A 123 18.27 8.01 -3.42
CA TYR A 123 18.03 6.68 -2.86
C TYR A 123 17.34 5.83 -3.91
N GLN A 124 17.66 4.53 -3.93
CA GLN A 124 17.07 3.59 -4.87
C GLN A 124 16.65 2.32 -4.14
N TYR A 125 15.45 1.85 -4.41
CA TYR A 125 14.88 0.62 -3.86
C TYR A 125 14.23 -0.20 -4.96
N SER A 126 14.34 -1.51 -4.82
CA SER A 126 13.66 -2.45 -5.70
C SER A 126 13.05 -3.56 -4.85
N PHE A 127 11.78 -3.88 -5.10
CA PHE A 127 11.04 -4.87 -4.33
C PHE A 127 9.92 -5.50 -5.17
N VAL A 128 9.50 -6.67 -4.75
CA VAL A 128 8.26 -7.30 -5.24
C VAL A 128 7.11 -6.81 -4.36
N PRO A 129 6.04 -6.23 -4.92
CA PRO A 129 4.89 -5.80 -4.12
C PRO A 129 4.27 -6.94 -3.31
N ILE A 130 3.70 -6.61 -2.16
CA ILE A 130 3.01 -7.59 -1.29
C ILE A 130 1.85 -8.20 -2.07
N MET A 131 1.70 -9.55 -1.98
CA MET A 131 0.63 -10.29 -2.64
C MET A 131 0.54 -9.97 -4.15
N ASN A 132 1.69 -9.79 -4.80
CA ASN A 132 1.76 -9.47 -6.23
C ASN A 132 1.04 -10.51 -7.09
N ASP A 133 1.10 -11.79 -6.71
CA ASP A 133 0.43 -12.92 -7.37
C ASP A 133 -1.11 -12.86 -7.28
N LYS A 134 -1.64 -12.09 -6.34
CA LYS A 134 -3.07 -11.85 -6.13
C LYS A 134 -3.53 -10.51 -6.70
N THR A 135 -2.61 -9.53 -6.80
CA THR A 135 -2.94 -8.18 -7.26
C THR A 135 -3.00 -8.12 -8.78
N VAL A 136 -4.00 -8.79 -9.35
CA VAL A 136 -4.25 -8.81 -10.80
C VAL A 136 -4.97 -7.53 -11.22
N VAL A 137 -4.42 -6.82 -12.20
CA VAL A 137 -4.94 -5.56 -12.74
C VAL A 137 -5.42 -5.80 -14.17
N LEU A 138 -6.70 -5.58 -14.43
CA LEU A 138 -7.30 -5.77 -15.75
C LEU A 138 -6.93 -4.61 -16.70
N PRO A 139 -7.01 -4.80 -18.03
CA PRO A 139 -6.76 -3.73 -19.00
C PRO A 139 -7.59 -2.47 -18.72
N GLY A 140 -6.94 -1.30 -18.68
CA GLY A 140 -7.55 -0.02 -18.37
C GLY A 140 -7.76 0.27 -16.88
N GLU A 141 -7.50 -0.68 -15.98
CA GLU A 141 -7.62 -0.44 -14.54
C GLU A 141 -6.38 0.26 -13.99
N THR A 142 -6.62 1.09 -12.97
CA THR A 142 -5.57 1.72 -12.15
C THR A 142 -5.35 0.90 -10.90
N SER A 143 -4.08 0.67 -10.54
CA SER A 143 -3.67 0.09 -9.25
C SER A 143 -2.50 0.87 -8.66
N PHE A 144 -1.98 0.39 -7.52
CA PHE A 144 -1.06 1.16 -6.71
C PHE A 144 0.07 0.27 -6.16
N VAL A 145 1.21 0.93 -5.91
CA VAL A 145 2.27 0.41 -5.05
C VAL A 145 2.59 1.46 -3.99
N ALA A 146 2.93 0.99 -2.78
CA ALA A 146 3.35 1.85 -1.70
C ALA A 146 4.58 1.25 -1.01
N PHE A 147 5.44 2.10 -0.47
CA PHE A 147 6.72 1.74 0.10
C PHE A 147 7.01 2.60 1.33
N TRP A 148 7.52 1.96 2.38
CA TRP A 148 7.98 2.61 3.61
C TRP A 148 9.39 2.11 3.92
N HIS A 149 10.29 3.02 4.19
CA HIS A 149 11.66 2.70 4.61
C HIS A 149 12.07 3.57 5.79
N LYS A 150 12.46 2.93 6.89
CA LYS A 150 12.98 3.61 8.08
C LYS A 150 14.47 3.82 7.93
N ASP A 151 14.90 5.04 8.14
CA ASP A 151 16.31 5.40 8.11
C ASP A 151 16.56 6.59 9.05
N SER A 152 17.34 6.35 10.11
CA SER A 152 17.68 7.37 11.12
C SER A 152 18.50 8.53 10.57
N SER A 153 19.05 8.42 9.37
CA SER A 153 19.78 9.50 8.69
C SER A 153 18.86 10.51 8.01
N LEU A 154 17.59 10.17 7.84
CA LEU A 154 16.60 11.05 7.24
C LEU A 154 16.19 12.16 8.21
N THR A 155 15.88 13.33 7.67
CA THR A 155 15.31 14.44 8.45
C THR A 155 13.85 14.63 8.05
N PRO A 156 12.88 14.41 8.95
CA PRO A 156 11.46 14.63 8.69
C PRO A 156 11.17 16.01 8.14
N GLY A 157 10.25 16.11 7.18
CA GLY A 157 9.91 17.34 6.49
C GLY A 157 10.86 17.74 5.36
N THR A 158 11.94 16.97 5.12
CA THR A 158 12.79 17.20 3.94
C THR A 158 11.98 16.93 2.67
N ALA A 159 12.09 17.84 1.70
CA ALA A 159 11.43 17.67 0.41
C ALA A 159 11.92 16.40 -0.29
N ALA A 160 10.97 15.60 -0.72
CA ALA A 160 11.22 14.35 -1.43
C ALA A 160 10.47 14.34 -2.76
N ALA A 161 11.12 13.80 -3.79
CA ALA A 161 10.51 13.52 -5.08
C ALA A 161 10.83 12.07 -5.46
N MET A 162 9.96 11.42 -6.22
CA MET A 162 10.12 10.02 -6.61
C MET A 162 9.78 9.82 -8.08
N THR A 163 10.49 8.88 -8.70
CA THR A 163 10.09 8.23 -9.94
C THR A 163 9.97 6.74 -9.70
N ALA A 164 9.05 6.10 -10.43
CA ALA A 164 8.84 4.66 -10.35
C ALA A 164 8.98 4.01 -11.73
N SER A 165 9.54 2.81 -11.75
CA SER A 165 9.55 1.90 -12.89
C SER A 165 8.99 0.56 -12.43
N LEU A 166 8.03 0.01 -13.17
CA LEU A 166 7.33 -1.21 -12.81
C LEU A 166 7.52 -2.25 -13.90
N ASP A 167 8.04 -3.42 -13.52
CA ASP A 167 8.06 -4.58 -14.39
C ASP A 167 6.76 -5.37 -14.17
N CYS A 168 6.12 -5.78 -15.25
CA CYS A 168 4.89 -6.55 -15.17
C CYS A 168 4.97 -7.83 -16.00
N ALA A 169 4.14 -8.81 -15.63
CA ALA A 169 3.95 -10.03 -16.39
C ALA A 169 2.46 -10.26 -16.61
N LYS A 170 2.14 -11.00 -17.69
CA LYS A 170 0.78 -11.49 -17.90
C LYS A 170 0.34 -12.34 -16.72
N ALA A 171 -0.89 -12.11 -16.27
CA ALA A 171 -1.57 -12.92 -15.27
C ALA A 171 -2.78 -13.61 -15.85
N GLU A 172 -3.33 -14.58 -15.11
CA GLU A 172 -4.70 -15.05 -15.30
C GLU A 172 -5.68 -13.98 -14.82
N CYS A 173 -6.92 -14.04 -15.25
CA CYS A 173 -7.95 -13.11 -14.77
C CYS A 173 -8.17 -13.32 -13.26
N ARG A 174 -8.43 -12.26 -12.51
CA ARG A 174 -8.86 -12.42 -11.12
C ARG A 174 -10.26 -13.01 -11.07
N ASP A 175 -10.51 -13.81 -10.03
CA ASP A 175 -11.77 -14.52 -9.87
C ASP A 175 -12.86 -13.60 -9.32
N VAL A 176 -12.51 -12.71 -8.38
CA VAL A 176 -13.47 -11.85 -7.67
C VAL A 176 -12.96 -10.42 -7.60
N THR A 177 -13.82 -9.48 -7.96
CA THR A 177 -13.60 -8.04 -7.76
C THR A 177 -14.30 -7.58 -6.49
N VAL A 178 -13.58 -6.83 -5.68
CA VAL A 178 -14.13 -6.18 -4.48
C VAL A 178 -14.28 -4.68 -4.74
N TYR A 179 -15.45 -4.17 -4.44
CA TYR A 179 -15.79 -2.76 -4.57
C TYR A 179 -15.82 -2.11 -3.21
N ALA A 180 -15.18 -0.97 -3.06
CA ALA A 180 -15.32 -0.12 -1.88
C ALA A 180 -16.13 1.13 -2.25
N LYS A 181 -17.15 1.44 -1.47
CA LYS A 181 -18.07 2.54 -1.69
C LYS A 181 -18.27 3.33 -0.40
N ASP A 182 -18.86 4.51 -0.52
CA ASP A 182 -19.22 5.39 0.59
C ASP A 182 -18.02 5.61 1.52
N ILE A 183 -16.89 5.99 0.93
CA ILE A 183 -15.65 6.20 1.65
C ILE A 183 -15.69 7.58 2.31
N PHE A 184 -15.49 7.58 3.62
CA PHE A 184 -15.40 8.79 4.44
C PHE A 184 -14.06 8.80 5.17
N LEU A 185 -13.42 9.96 5.19
CA LEU A 185 -12.20 10.22 5.94
C LEU A 185 -12.50 11.16 7.11
N ALA A 186 -11.89 10.88 8.24
CA ALA A 186 -11.95 11.73 9.42
C ALA A 186 -10.56 11.83 10.06
N ASP A 187 -10.01 13.04 10.12
CA ASP A 187 -8.75 13.28 10.80
C ASP A 187 -9.01 13.39 12.30
N ASN A 188 -8.43 12.50 13.08
CA ASN A 188 -8.60 12.48 14.52
C ASN A 188 -7.55 13.36 15.21
N TYR A 189 -6.31 13.29 14.75
CA TYR A 189 -5.16 14.13 15.15
C TYR A 189 -4.05 14.00 14.09
N PRO A 190 -3.00 14.84 14.12
CA PRO A 190 -1.95 14.81 13.12
C PRO A 190 -1.37 13.40 12.90
N GLY A 191 -1.25 12.98 11.64
CA GLY A 191 -0.75 11.66 11.25
C GLY A 191 -1.69 10.48 11.53
N PHE A 192 -2.96 10.75 11.90
CA PHE A 192 -3.93 9.70 12.20
C PHE A 192 -5.28 10.01 11.57
N THR A 193 -5.59 9.32 10.51
CA THR A 193 -6.87 9.42 9.82
C THR A 193 -7.64 8.11 9.92
N THR A 194 -8.92 8.18 10.25
CA THR A 194 -9.85 7.04 10.17
C THR A 194 -10.54 7.06 8.82
N MET A 195 -10.55 5.92 8.16
CA MET A 195 -11.30 5.69 6.94
C MET A 195 -12.42 4.69 7.20
N THR A 196 -13.63 5.03 6.81
CA THR A 196 -14.80 4.15 6.87
C THR A 196 -15.43 4.01 5.50
N GLY A 197 -16.17 2.94 5.29
CA GLY A 197 -16.87 2.70 4.04
C GLY A 197 -17.57 1.34 4.03
N THR A 198 -17.96 0.92 2.84
CA THR A 198 -18.66 -0.33 2.60
C THR A 198 -17.93 -1.13 1.54
N LEU A 199 -17.72 -2.43 1.77
CA LEU A 199 -17.22 -3.40 0.78
C LEU A 199 -18.36 -4.22 0.23
N SER A 200 -18.31 -4.52 -1.07
CA SER A 200 -19.14 -5.52 -1.74
C SER A 200 -18.27 -6.28 -2.73
N SER A 201 -18.70 -7.45 -3.19
CA SER A 201 -17.97 -8.26 -4.18
C SER A 201 -18.90 -8.73 -5.29
N ASP A 202 -18.33 -9.11 -6.42
CA ASP A 202 -19.07 -9.75 -7.53
C ASP A 202 -19.06 -11.28 -7.48
N GLY A 203 -18.45 -11.86 -6.45
CA GLY A 203 -18.35 -13.30 -6.23
C GLY A 203 -18.06 -13.65 -4.79
N GLU A 204 -17.95 -14.95 -4.53
CA GLU A 204 -17.60 -15.49 -3.22
C GLU A 204 -16.09 -15.33 -2.97
N CYS A 205 -15.71 -14.78 -1.81
CA CYS A 205 -14.33 -14.68 -1.36
C CYS A 205 -14.25 -14.64 0.16
N ASP A 206 -13.15 -15.14 0.70
CA ASP A 206 -12.88 -15.17 2.13
C ASP A 206 -12.04 -13.97 2.59
N LEU A 207 -11.11 -13.55 1.76
CA LEU A 207 -10.15 -12.50 2.04
C LEU A 207 -10.21 -11.39 0.99
N ASN A 208 -10.10 -10.16 1.42
CA ASN A 208 -10.19 -8.99 0.56
C ASN A 208 -8.93 -8.14 0.71
N LEU A 209 -8.26 -7.87 -0.39
CA LEU A 209 -7.16 -6.91 -0.49
C LEU A 209 -7.67 -5.65 -1.20
N VAL A 210 -7.56 -4.52 -0.54
CA VAL A 210 -8.04 -3.23 -1.07
C VAL A 210 -6.90 -2.24 -1.06
N TYR A 211 -6.62 -1.65 -2.22
CA TYR A 211 -5.73 -0.49 -2.36
C TYR A 211 -6.55 0.76 -2.63
N ILE A 212 -6.14 1.86 -2.03
CA ILE A 212 -6.79 3.15 -2.16
C ILE A 212 -5.74 4.21 -2.45
N GLY A 213 -5.87 4.89 -3.58
CA GLY A 213 -5.10 6.08 -3.91
C GLY A 213 -5.89 7.33 -3.56
N PHE A 214 -5.27 8.26 -2.86
CA PHE A 214 -5.83 9.55 -2.49
C PHE A 214 -5.31 10.62 -3.46
N TYR A 215 -6.20 11.46 -3.95
CA TYR A 215 -5.89 12.49 -4.95
C TYR A 215 -6.34 13.85 -4.45
N ASP A 216 -5.54 14.87 -4.75
CA ASP A 216 -5.90 16.27 -4.47
C ASP A 216 -6.89 16.83 -5.51
N SER A 217 -7.28 18.09 -5.34
CA SER A 217 -8.20 18.78 -6.26
C SER A 217 -7.63 19.02 -7.67
N SER A 218 -6.35 18.78 -7.89
CA SER A 218 -5.66 18.84 -9.19
C SER A 218 -5.43 17.47 -9.81
N ASP A 219 -6.05 16.42 -9.25
CA ASP A 219 -5.88 14.99 -9.62
C ASP A 219 -4.42 14.50 -9.47
N ASN A 220 -3.63 15.09 -8.57
CA ASN A 220 -2.34 14.58 -8.23
C ASN A 220 -2.47 13.51 -7.14
N LEU A 221 -1.75 12.40 -7.31
CA LEU A 221 -1.65 11.38 -6.25
C LEU A 221 -0.95 12.00 -5.04
N ILE A 222 -1.60 12.00 -3.88
CA ILE A 222 -1.02 12.48 -2.62
C ILE A 222 -0.66 11.33 -1.68
N GLY A 223 -1.19 10.15 -1.88
CA GLY A 223 -0.83 8.98 -1.07
C GLY A 223 -1.61 7.74 -1.45
N VAL A 224 -1.15 6.63 -0.93
CA VAL A 224 -1.75 5.29 -1.12
C VAL A 224 -1.82 4.60 0.22
N TRP A 225 -2.93 3.95 0.48
CA TRP A 225 -3.09 3.02 1.59
C TRP A 225 -3.58 1.68 1.08
N HIS A 226 -3.26 0.61 1.78
CA HIS A 226 -3.83 -0.69 1.50
C HIS A 226 -4.19 -1.39 2.80
N PHE A 227 -5.15 -2.28 2.71
CA PHE A 227 -5.52 -3.14 3.82
C PHE A 227 -6.02 -4.49 3.31
N THR A 228 -5.87 -5.48 4.16
CA THR A 228 -6.42 -6.81 3.97
C THR A 228 -7.49 -7.02 5.03
N LYS A 229 -8.65 -7.48 4.61
CA LYS A 229 -9.74 -7.79 5.54
C LYS A 229 -10.18 -9.23 5.37
N ASN A 230 -10.14 -9.99 6.47
CA ASN A 230 -10.78 -11.28 6.54
C ASN A 230 -12.28 -11.06 6.75
N ALA A 231 -13.02 -10.98 5.68
CA ALA A 231 -14.46 -10.74 5.67
C ALA A 231 -15.08 -11.53 4.53
N PRO A 232 -15.53 -12.76 4.80
CA PRO A 232 -16.19 -13.60 3.80
C PRO A 232 -17.37 -12.84 3.17
N MET A 233 -17.44 -12.87 1.86
CA MET A 233 -18.52 -12.29 1.06
C MET A 233 -18.99 -13.31 0.03
N ASP A 234 -20.27 -13.27 -0.32
CA ASP A 234 -20.92 -14.21 -1.23
C ASP A 234 -21.42 -13.58 -2.55
N GLY A 235 -20.97 -12.35 -2.82
CA GLY A 235 -21.40 -11.59 -3.99
C GLY A 235 -22.73 -10.83 -3.82
N SER A 236 -23.52 -11.16 -2.80
CA SER A 236 -24.79 -10.47 -2.49
C SER A 236 -24.67 -9.55 -1.27
N ASP A 237 -23.66 -9.77 -0.45
CA ASP A 237 -23.42 -9.09 0.81
C ASP A 237 -22.70 -7.75 0.64
N SER A 238 -22.95 -6.89 1.63
CA SER A 238 -22.24 -5.61 1.80
C SER A 238 -21.76 -5.51 3.25
N LYS A 239 -20.50 -5.23 3.44
CA LYS A 239 -19.84 -5.23 4.77
C LYS A 239 -19.21 -3.86 5.04
N SER A 240 -19.60 -3.23 6.14
CA SER A 240 -18.96 -2.00 6.59
C SER A 240 -17.52 -2.26 7.05
N PHE A 241 -16.64 -1.30 6.82
CA PHE A 241 -15.29 -1.31 7.35
C PHE A 241 -14.94 0.00 8.04
N SER A 242 -14.02 -0.08 8.99
CA SER A 242 -13.38 1.07 9.62
C SER A 242 -11.90 0.75 9.80
N ILE A 243 -11.03 1.65 9.33
CA ILE A 243 -9.58 1.45 9.30
C ILE A 243 -8.91 2.70 9.85
N HIS A 244 -7.88 2.48 10.64
CA HIS A 244 -7.06 3.54 11.19
C HIS A 244 -5.73 3.59 10.46
N MET A 245 -5.50 4.67 9.73
CA MET A 245 -4.26 4.92 9.00
C MET A 245 -3.33 5.75 9.88
N LYS A 246 -2.30 5.12 10.46
CA LYS A 246 -1.39 5.73 11.44
C LYS A 246 -0.06 6.21 10.87
N GLU A 247 0.31 5.72 9.70
CA GLU A 247 1.63 5.96 9.11
C GLU A 247 1.51 6.51 7.68
N LEU A 248 0.41 7.16 7.37
CA LEU A 248 0.30 7.92 6.14
C LEU A 248 0.82 9.34 6.41
N PRO A 249 1.87 9.80 5.70
CA PRO A 249 2.59 11.04 6.01
C PRO A 249 1.84 12.31 5.60
N ILE A 250 0.52 12.30 5.68
CA ILE A 250 -0.33 13.39 5.20
C ILE A 250 -1.20 13.88 6.34
N ASP A 251 -0.75 14.92 7.01
CA ASP A 251 -1.57 15.62 7.98
C ASP A 251 -2.76 16.28 7.28
N GLY A 252 -3.95 16.13 7.84
CA GLY A 252 -5.18 16.68 7.26
C GLY A 252 -5.57 15.96 5.96
N LEU A 253 -5.43 14.63 5.91
CA LEU A 253 -5.79 13.87 4.71
C LEU A 253 -7.25 14.06 4.30
N ALA A 254 -8.18 14.13 5.27
CA ALA A 254 -9.60 14.33 5.01
C ALA A 254 -9.90 15.70 4.35
N GLU A 255 -9.06 16.71 4.57
CA GLU A 255 -9.19 18.02 3.95
C GLU A 255 -8.47 18.09 2.59
N LYS A 256 -7.39 17.34 2.43
CA LYS A 256 -6.52 17.39 1.23
C LYS A 256 -6.98 16.47 0.12
N ALA A 257 -7.57 15.32 0.47
CA ALA A 257 -8.09 14.38 -0.51
C ALA A 257 -9.41 14.88 -1.09
N ALA A 258 -9.43 15.20 -2.37
CA ALA A 258 -10.64 15.57 -3.10
C ALA A 258 -11.34 14.37 -3.73
N SER A 259 -10.58 13.30 -4.04
CA SER A 259 -11.12 12.05 -4.57
C SER A 259 -10.28 10.85 -4.15
N VAL A 260 -10.85 9.67 -4.31
CA VAL A 260 -10.17 8.39 -4.11
C VAL A 260 -10.40 7.47 -5.30
N LYS A 261 -9.36 6.73 -5.69
CA LYS A 261 -9.49 5.60 -6.63
C LYS A 261 -9.20 4.32 -5.88
N VAL A 262 -9.99 3.30 -6.12
CA VAL A 262 -9.93 2.03 -5.37
C VAL A 262 -9.79 0.87 -6.33
N ILE A 263 -8.93 -0.06 -5.99
CA ILE A 263 -8.94 -1.41 -6.55
C ILE A 263 -9.06 -2.41 -5.41
N GLY A 264 -10.03 -3.31 -5.52
CA GLY A 264 -10.26 -4.36 -4.56
C GLY A 264 -10.27 -5.72 -5.23
N ILE A 265 -9.67 -6.70 -4.57
CA ILE A 265 -9.47 -8.06 -5.06
C ILE A 265 -9.90 -9.01 -3.96
N GLY A 266 -10.78 -9.96 -4.31
CA GLY A 266 -11.21 -11.05 -3.45
C GLY A 266 -10.50 -12.36 -3.81
N PHE A 267 -10.22 -13.21 -2.81
CA PHE A 267 -9.66 -14.55 -2.98
C PHE A 267 -9.89 -15.45 -1.76
#